data_65bc1d77bdc5f33e8af5956ed6fe9085
#
_entry.id   65bc1d77bdc5f33e8af5956ed6fe9085
#
_cell.length_a   1.000
_cell.length_b   1.000
_cell.length_c   1.000
_cell.angle_alpha   90.00
_cell.angle_beta   90.00
_cell.angle_gamma   90.00
#
_symmetry.space_group_name_H-M   'P 1'
#
loop_
_entity.id
_entity.type
_entity.pdbx_description
1 polymer ?
#
loop_
_entity_poly.entity_id
_entity_poly.type
_entity_poly.pdbx_seq_one_letter_code
_entity_poly.pdbx_strand_id
1 'polypeptide(L)'
;KSVPPTDELRRKIRDAAGSVMAAQDKSRAPTREFLESAGRDILGRVALPGSYLGFAMVALNNAFWAEAFSAVPFTRRLLLLPHCMRDDGRCPGNYDSLGLHCAGCGSCNIHDLKQQAEALGYRVLIAEGTTAVTNEILDEERDAVLGVACLDSLEKSFSRVVELGIPHLAVPLLSNGCAHTQAETGIIGQLLKEHASSTVSTQTYLPLLREARRLGSTEMLRELLAPYMDRGLFDPGEDGASRAKTEALAVDWLKEGGKRFRPFVTLAAYAVARHGKAALLQPIHRERFGLRAG
;
A
#
# COMPACT_ATOMS: atom_id res chain seq x y z
N LYS A 1 -5.81 -0.53 -23.17
CA LYS A 1 -6.57 -0.68 -21.91
C LYS A 1 -7.45 0.56 -21.75
N SER A 2 -8.73 0.35 -21.48
CA SER A 2 -9.70 1.44 -21.36
C SER A 2 -10.63 1.21 -20.18
N VAL A 3 -11.14 2.31 -19.63
CA VAL A 3 -12.22 2.29 -18.65
C VAL A 3 -13.54 2.34 -19.41
N PRO A 4 -14.56 1.55 -19.02
CA PRO A 4 -15.87 1.63 -19.69
C PRO A 4 -16.44 3.05 -19.59
N PRO A 5 -16.97 3.63 -20.70
CA PRO A 5 -17.33 5.05 -20.78
C PRO A 5 -18.56 5.41 -19.92
N THR A 6 -19.49 4.49 -19.74
CA THR A 6 -20.73 4.75 -18.99
C THR A 6 -20.70 4.12 -17.61
N ASP A 7 -21.39 4.74 -16.66
CA ASP A 7 -21.55 4.18 -15.31
C ASP A 7 -22.26 2.83 -15.33
N GLU A 8 -23.25 2.65 -16.19
CA GLU A 8 -23.97 1.40 -16.36
C GLU A 8 -23.02 0.23 -16.70
N LEU A 9 -22.11 0.43 -17.66
CA LEU A 9 -21.13 -0.61 -18.04
C LEU A 9 -20.14 -0.90 -16.91
N ARG A 10 -19.70 0.12 -16.20
CA ARG A 10 -18.81 -0.04 -15.04
C ARG A 10 -19.50 -0.79 -13.91
N ARG A 11 -20.77 -0.46 -13.60
CA ARG A 11 -21.59 -1.16 -12.61
C ARG A 11 -21.79 -2.62 -12.99
N LYS A 12 -22.16 -2.91 -14.24
CA LYS A 12 -22.33 -4.29 -14.73
C LYS A 12 -21.10 -5.17 -14.50
N ILE A 13 -19.90 -4.62 -14.71
CA ILE A 13 -18.63 -5.33 -14.43
C ILE A 13 -18.42 -5.49 -12.92
N ARG A 14 -18.69 -4.46 -12.10
CA ARG A 14 -18.54 -4.52 -10.63
C ARG A 14 -19.48 -5.57 -10.02
N ASP A 15 -20.75 -5.63 -10.47
CA ASP A 15 -21.73 -6.60 -9.98
C ASP A 15 -21.32 -8.03 -10.32
N ALA A 16 -20.84 -8.25 -11.55
CA ALA A 16 -20.34 -9.56 -11.97
C ALA A 16 -19.05 -9.95 -11.17
N ALA A 17 -18.17 -9.00 -10.90
CA ALA A 17 -16.98 -9.21 -10.07
C ALA A 17 -17.35 -9.55 -8.63
N GLY A 18 -18.33 -8.87 -8.04
CA GLY A 18 -18.87 -9.17 -6.71
C GLY A 18 -19.38 -10.61 -6.62
N SER A 19 -20.16 -11.03 -7.63
CA SER A 19 -20.70 -12.39 -7.68
C SER A 19 -19.60 -13.47 -7.77
N VAL A 20 -18.53 -13.22 -8.54
CA VAL A 20 -17.40 -14.14 -8.64
C VAL A 20 -16.64 -14.22 -7.32
N MET A 21 -16.39 -13.08 -6.68
CA MET A 21 -15.57 -13.02 -5.46
C MET A 21 -16.31 -13.44 -4.19
N ALA A 22 -17.65 -13.43 -4.20
CA ALA A 22 -18.45 -13.94 -3.07
C ALA A 22 -18.21 -15.42 -2.79
N ALA A 23 -17.87 -16.22 -3.83
CA ALA A 23 -17.61 -17.64 -3.71
C ALA A 23 -16.12 -17.99 -3.48
N GLN A 24 -15.22 -17.00 -3.44
CA GLN A 24 -13.79 -17.24 -3.33
C GLN A 24 -13.32 -17.32 -1.87
N ASP A 25 -12.31 -18.16 -1.63
CA ASP A 25 -11.59 -18.19 -0.36
C ASP A 25 -10.88 -16.85 -0.13
N LYS A 26 -11.20 -16.17 0.97
CA LYS A 26 -10.63 -14.88 1.35
C LYS A 26 -9.33 -15.01 2.17
N SER A 27 -8.90 -16.21 2.48
CA SER A 27 -7.70 -16.45 3.31
C SER A 27 -6.40 -16.00 2.64
N ARG A 28 -6.36 -15.98 1.30
CA ARG A 28 -5.18 -15.57 0.51
C ARG A 28 -5.58 -14.64 -0.61
N ALA A 29 -4.74 -13.62 -0.83
CA ALA A 29 -4.90 -12.69 -1.94
C ALA A 29 -4.93 -13.42 -3.30
N PRO A 30 -5.81 -13.00 -4.23
CA PRO A 30 -5.88 -13.60 -5.56
C PRO A 30 -4.61 -13.30 -6.37
N THR A 31 -4.15 -14.29 -7.14
CA THR A 31 -2.99 -14.07 -8.02
C THR A 31 -3.40 -13.22 -9.23
N ARG A 32 -2.40 -12.61 -9.88
CA ARG A 32 -2.63 -11.84 -11.11
C ARG A 32 -3.27 -12.72 -12.20
N GLU A 33 -2.77 -13.93 -12.38
CA GLU A 33 -3.26 -14.89 -13.37
C GLU A 33 -4.73 -15.22 -13.12
N PHE A 34 -5.11 -15.40 -11.85
CA PHE A 34 -6.51 -15.62 -11.49
C PHE A 34 -7.36 -14.40 -11.84
N LEU A 35 -6.92 -13.18 -11.50
CA LEU A 35 -7.67 -11.95 -11.81
C LEU A 35 -7.81 -11.74 -13.33
N GLU A 36 -6.78 -12.05 -14.12
CA GLU A 36 -6.83 -11.97 -15.58
C GLU A 36 -7.82 -12.99 -16.17
N SER A 37 -7.77 -14.24 -15.72
CA SER A 37 -8.69 -15.31 -16.19
C SER A 37 -10.13 -14.98 -15.83
N ALA A 38 -10.41 -14.70 -14.56
CA ALA A 38 -11.73 -14.33 -14.09
C ALA A 38 -12.27 -13.06 -14.76
N GLY A 39 -11.38 -12.08 -15.02
CA GLY A 39 -11.73 -10.85 -15.73
C GLY A 39 -12.17 -11.11 -17.17
N ARG A 40 -11.49 -12.00 -17.90
CA ARG A 40 -11.90 -12.41 -19.26
C ARG A 40 -13.25 -13.14 -19.23
N ASP A 41 -13.47 -14.03 -18.27
CA ASP A 41 -14.71 -14.77 -18.11
C ASP A 41 -15.89 -13.83 -17.81
N ILE A 42 -15.72 -12.84 -16.92
CA ILE A 42 -16.72 -11.81 -16.64
C ILE A 42 -17.07 -11.05 -17.93
N LEU A 43 -16.06 -10.53 -18.63
CA LEU A 43 -16.30 -9.76 -19.85
C LEU A 43 -17.02 -10.56 -20.92
N GLY A 44 -16.68 -11.85 -21.08
CA GLY A 44 -17.39 -12.77 -21.97
C GLY A 44 -18.86 -12.96 -21.58
N ARG A 45 -19.15 -13.18 -20.30
CA ARG A 45 -20.52 -13.34 -19.78
C ARG A 45 -21.39 -12.10 -19.96
N VAL A 46 -20.81 -10.90 -19.79
CA VAL A 46 -21.53 -9.64 -19.92
C VAL A 46 -21.48 -9.06 -21.35
N ALA A 47 -20.88 -9.79 -22.29
CA ALA A 47 -20.71 -9.41 -23.69
C ALA A 47 -20.02 -8.04 -23.89
N LEU A 48 -18.91 -7.81 -23.15
CA LEU A 48 -18.13 -6.59 -23.22
C LEU A 48 -16.73 -6.81 -23.79
N PRO A 49 -16.14 -5.79 -24.44
CA PRO A 49 -14.84 -5.91 -25.08
C PRO A 49 -13.70 -6.26 -24.13
N GLY A 50 -12.74 -7.07 -24.59
CA GLY A 50 -11.53 -7.40 -23.85
C GLY A 50 -10.61 -6.20 -23.50
N SER A 51 -10.80 -5.05 -24.16
CA SER A 51 -10.11 -3.79 -23.80
C SER A 51 -10.41 -3.32 -22.36
N TYR A 52 -11.52 -3.78 -21.76
CA TYR A 52 -11.89 -3.48 -20.38
C TYR A 52 -11.30 -4.44 -19.34
N LEU A 53 -10.41 -5.36 -19.75
CA LEU A 53 -9.82 -6.36 -18.84
C LEU A 53 -9.15 -5.71 -17.61
N GLY A 54 -8.40 -4.63 -17.79
CA GLY A 54 -7.79 -3.92 -16.65
C GLY A 54 -8.82 -3.41 -15.65
N PHE A 55 -9.96 -2.89 -16.12
CA PHE A 55 -11.05 -2.46 -15.26
C PHE A 55 -11.72 -3.65 -14.54
N ALA A 56 -11.93 -4.77 -15.25
CA ALA A 56 -12.51 -5.98 -14.65
C ALA A 56 -11.59 -6.57 -13.55
N MET A 57 -10.27 -6.55 -13.76
CA MET A 57 -9.31 -6.97 -12.73
C MET A 57 -9.35 -6.08 -11.49
N VAL A 58 -9.47 -4.75 -11.66
CA VAL A 58 -9.66 -3.81 -10.54
C VAL A 58 -10.96 -4.09 -9.81
N ALA A 59 -12.06 -4.31 -10.51
CA ALA A 59 -13.36 -4.63 -9.92
C ALA A 59 -13.32 -5.94 -9.10
N LEU A 60 -12.68 -6.99 -9.65
CA LEU A 60 -12.46 -8.26 -8.94
C LEU A 60 -11.61 -8.07 -7.68
N ASN A 61 -10.51 -7.34 -7.80
CA ASN A 61 -9.66 -7.05 -6.66
C ASN A 61 -10.40 -6.28 -5.55
N ASN A 62 -11.16 -5.26 -5.92
CA ASN A 62 -11.98 -4.50 -4.96
C ASN A 62 -13.02 -5.40 -4.27
N ALA A 63 -13.71 -6.25 -5.02
CA ALA A 63 -14.68 -7.18 -4.46
C ALA A 63 -14.04 -8.23 -3.52
N PHE A 64 -12.79 -8.60 -3.77
CA PHE A 64 -12.02 -9.45 -2.86
C PHE A 64 -11.72 -8.74 -1.54
N TRP A 65 -11.16 -7.52 -1.61
CA TRP A 65 -10.64 -6.81 -0.44
C TRP A 65 -11.68 -6.00 0.33
N ALA A 66 -12.89 -5.83 -0.19
CA ALA A 66 -13.91 -4.94 0.39
C ALA A 66 -14.13 -5.16 1.90
N GLU A 67 -14.32 -6.41 2.33
CA GLU A 67 -14.55 -6.75 3.73
C GLU A 67 -13.31 -6.47 4.59
N ALA A 68 -12.13 -6.93 4.15
CA ALA A 68 -10.89 -6.73 4.90
C ALA A 68 -10.54 -5.23 5.00
N PHE A 69 -10.77 -4.46 3.94
CA PHE A 69 -10.59 -3.01 3.94
C PHE A 69 -11.57 -2.32 4.90
N SER A 70 -12.85 -2.69 4.84
CA SER A 70 -13.91 -2.10 5.67
C SER A 70 -13.75 -2.39 7.16
N ALA A 71 -13.05 -3.47 7.52
CA ALA A 71 -12.72 -3.83 8.91
C ALA A 71 -11.56 -3.01 9.50
N VAL A 72 -10.73 -2.36 8.67
CA VAL A 72 -9.63 -1.52 9.17
C VAL A 72 -10.18 -0.19 9.70
N PRO A 73 -9.81 0.29 10.89
CA PRO A 73 -10.21 1.60 11.40
C PRO A 73 -9.83 2.74 10.45
N PHE A 74 -10.66 3.76 10.32
CA PHE A 74 -10.42 4.90 9.43
C PHE A 74 -9.06 5.57 9.67
N THR A 75 -8.64 5.69 10.93
CA THR A 75 -7.35 6.28 11.32
C THR A 75 -6.14 5.46 10.87
N ARG A 76 -6.33 4.22 10.46
CA ARG A 76 -5.28 3.34 9.94
C ARG A 76 -5.40 3.14 8.41
N ARG A 77 -6.21 3.95 7.73
CA ARG A 77 -6.35 3.92 6.28
C ARG A 77 -5.63 5.08 5.61
N LEU A 78 -5.13 4.82 4.40
CA LEU A 78 -4.49 5.79 3.52
C LEU A 78 -5.37 6.02 2.29
N LEU A 79 -5.68 7.28 1.97
CA LEU A 79 -6.18 7.68 0.66
C LEU A 79 -5.01 8.18 -0.19
N LEU A 80 -4.78 7.55 -1.32
CA LEU A 80 -3.78 7.95 -2.30
C LEU A 80 -4.45 8.56 -3.52
N LEU A 81 -4.22 9.84 -3.76
CA LEU A 81 -4.71 10.58 -4.91
C LEU A 81 -3.58 10.90 -5.89
N PRO A 82 -3.79 10.81 -7.21
CA PRO A 82 -2.79 11.18 -8.17
C PRO A 82 -2.80 12.68 -8.42
N HIS A 83 -1.64 13.30 -8.58
CA HIS A 83 -1.55 14.73 -8.85
C HIS A 83 -2.14 15.12 -10.21
N CYS A 84 -2.24 14.19 -11.17
CA CYS A 84 -2.80 14.45 -12.48
C CYS A 84 -4.30 14.84 -12.49
N MET A 85 -4.99 14.70 -11.35
CA MET A 85 -6.35 15.23 -11.16
C MET A 85 -6.38 16.75 -10.92
N ARG A 86 -5.24 17.38 -10.65
CA ARG A 86 -5.19 18.83 -10.42
C ARG A 86 -5.45 19.62 -11.71
N ASP A 87 -5.88 20.85 -11.54
CA ASP A 87 -5.90 21.86 -12.60
C ASP A 87 -4.54 22.55 -12.64
N ASP A 88 -3.68 22.15 -13.58
CA ASP A 88 -2.29 22.65 -13.69
C ASP A 88 -2.22 24.17 -13.88
N GLY A 89 -3.21 24.77 -14.55
CA GLY A 89 -3.23 26.19 -14.85
C GLY A 89 -3.65 27.08 -13.67
N ARG A 90 -4.37 26.52 -12.68
CA ARG A 90 -4.96 27.28 -11.57
C ARG A 90 -4.56 26.82 -10.18
N CYS A 91 -3.87 25.68 -10.07
CA CYS A 91 -3.50 25.10 -8.79
C CYS A 91 -2.24 25.77 -8.21
N PRO A 92 -2.34 26.50 -7.08
CA PRO A 92 -1.20 27.11 -6.40
C PRO A 92 -0.47 26.15 -5.45
N GLY A 93 -0.82 24.85 -5.45
CA GLY A 93 -0.24 23.85 -4.54
C GLY A 93 1.25 23.64 -4.78
N ASN A 94 2.00 23.46 -3.71
CA ASN A 94 3.44 23.23 -3.71
C ASN A 94 3.76 21.74 -3.61
N TYR A 95 4.94 21.35 -4.11
CA TYR A 95 5.47 19.98 -4.01
C TYR A 95 6.61 19.89 -3.02
N ASP A 96 6.65 18.77 -2.29
CA ASP A 96 7.82 18.35 -1.53
C ASP A 96 8.16 16.88 -1.81
N SER A 97 9.00 16.27 -0.97
CA SER A 97 9.39 14.86 -1.09
C SER A 97 8.25 13.88 -0.85
N LEU A 98 7.14 14.29 -0.25
CA LEU A 98 5.95 13.47 0.03
C LEU A 98 4.89 13.60 -1.07
N GLY A 99 4.94 14.66 -1.88
CA GLY A 99 4.01 14.89 -2.97
C GLY A 99 3.43 16.30 -3.02
N LEU A 100 2.22 16.44 -3.54
CA LEU A 100 1.52 17.71 -3.70
C LEU A 100 0.80 18.12 -2.40
N HIS A 101 1.10 19.31 -1.91
CA HIS A 101 0.33 19.97 -0.85
C HIS A 101 -0.84 20.76 -1.45
N CYS A 102 -2.05 20.23 -1.29
CA CYS A 102 -3.26 20.86 -1.79
C CYS A 102 -3.54 22.15 -1.02
N ALA A 103 -3.60 23.28 -1.74
CA ALA A 103 -3.88 24.60 -1.16
C ALA A 103 -5.38 24.89 -0.97
N GLY A 104 -6.28 23.95 -1.29
CA GLY A 104 -7.73 24.15 -1.11
C GLY A 104 -8.37 25.15 -2.07
N CYS A 105 -7.80 25.34 -3.25
CA CYS A 105 -8.21 26.37 -4.21
C CYS A 105 -9.56 26.12 -4.91
N GLY A 106 -10.16 24.93 -4.76
CA GLY A 106 -11.44 24.56 -5.36
C GLY A 106 -11.40 24.34 -6.88
N SER A 107 -10.22 24.34 -7.51
CA SER A 107 -10.10 24.19 -8.98
C SER A 107 -10.22 22.75 -9.45
N CYS A 108 -10.19 21.77 -8.55
CA CYS A 108 -10.31 20.34 -8.85
C CYS A 108 -10.88 19.58 -7.66
N ASN A 109 -11.26 18.30 -7.87
CA ASN A 109 -11.91 17.49 -6.85
C ASN A 109 -10.96 16.96 -5.74
N ILE A 110 -9.64 17.21 -5.83
CA ILE A 110 -8.67 16.73 -4.85
C ILE A 110 -8.98 17.30 -3.46
N HIS A 111 -9.30 18.59 -3.36
CA HIS A 111 -9.59 19.24 -2.09
C HIS A 111 -10.78 18.59 -1.37
N ASP A 112 -11.89 18.43 -2.08
CA ASP A 112 -13.13 17.87 -1.52
C ASP A 112 -12.93 16.40 -1.07
N LEU A 113 -12.25 15.59 -1.88
CA LEU A 113 -11.92 14.22 -1.53
C LEU A 113 -10.99 14.16 -0.31
N LYS A 114 -10.00 15.06 -0.25
CA LYS A 114 -9.08 15.17 0.88
C LYS A 114 -9.85 15.52 2.16
N GLN A 115 -10.70 16.56 2.12
CA GLN A 115 -11.51 16.95 3.29
C GLN A 115 -12.43 15.82 3.77
N GLN A 116 -13.12 15.13 2.85
CA GLN A 116 -14.00 14.01 3.21
C GLN A 116 -13.23 12.88 3.89
N ALA A 117 -12.06 12.54 3.37
CA ALA A 117 -11.23 11.48 3.93
C ALA A 117 -10.64 11.86 5.31
N GLU A 118 -10.09 13.07 5.43
CA GLU A 118 -9.51 13.56 6.68
C GLU A 118 -10.58 13.72 7.79
N ALA A 119 -11.79 14.12 7.45
CA ALA A 119 -12.91 14.20 8.40
C ALA A 119 -13.29 12.82 8.98
N LEU A 120 -13.04 11.73 8.25
CA LEU A 120 -13.20 10.35 8.71
C LEU A 120 -11.97 9.84 9.49
N GLY A 121 -10.84 10.53 9.43
CA GLY A 121 -9.58 10.13 10.07
C GLY A 121 -8.55 9.47 9.14
N TYR A 122 -8.77 9.44 7.84
CA TYR A 122 -7.78 8.92 6.90
C TYR A 122 -6.54 9.82 6.85
N ARG A 123 -5.40 9.21 6.63
CA ARG A 123 -4.25 9.91 6.06
C ARG A 123 -4.46 10.10 4.56
N VAL A 124 -4.11 11.26 4.03
CA VAL A 124 -4.22 11.54 2.59
C VAL A 124 -2.86 11.90 2.02
N LEU A 125 -2.46 11.22 0.95
CA LEU A 125 -1.30 11.57 0.13
C LEU A 125 -1.75 11.93 -1.29
N ILE A 126 -1.18 12.99 -1.83
CA ILE A 126 -1.34 13.36 -3.24
C ILE A 126 0.04 13.23 -3.87
N ALA A 127 0.38 12.02 -4.27
CA ALA A 127 1.76 11.68 -4.62
C ALA A 127 1.86 10.80 -5.87
N GLU A 128 3.01 10.86 -6.52
CA GLU A 128 3.47 9.87 -7.48
C GLU A 128 4.59 9.04 -6.88
N GLY A 129 4.54 7.74 -7.17
CA GLY A 129 5.58 6.83 -6.79
C GLY A 129 5.29 6.01 -5.53
N THR A 130 6.08 4.95 -5.37
CA THR A 130 5.85 3.92 -4.34
C THR A 130 6.54 4.22 -3.02
N THR A 131 7.50 5.14 -2.98
CA THR A 131 8.32 5.36 -1.77
C THR A 131 7.52 6.01 -0.65
N ALA A 132 6.78 7.10 -0.93
CA ALA A 132 5.96 7.78 0.06
C ALA A 132 4.87 6.84 0.61
N VAL A 133 4.20 6.09 -0.28
CA VAL A 133 3.19 5.09 0.10
C VAL A 133 3.80 3.99 0.98
N THR A 134 5.00 3.51 0.62
CA THR A 134 5.70 2.48 1.40
C THR A 134 6.02 2.97 2.81
N ASN A 135 6.49 4.20 2.96
CA ASN A 135 6.79 4.79 4.26
C ASN A 135 5.53 4.92 5.12
N GLU A 136 4.42 5.43 4.57
CA GLU A 136 3.14 5.52 5.29
C GLU A 136 2.65 4.14 5.78
N ILE A 137 2.81 3.09 4.96
CA ILE A 137 2.39 1.74 5.34
C ILE A 137 3.30 1.14 6.41
N LEU A 138 4.62 1.31 6.28
CA LEU A 138 5.60 0.62 7.14
C LEU A 138 5.92 1.40 8.41
N ASP A 139 6.12 2.71 8.30
CA ASP A 139 6.60 3.55 9.40
C ASP A 139 5.41 4.17 10.19
N GLU A 140 4.35 4.59 9.47
CA GLU A 140 3.18 5.25 10.07
C GLU A 140 2.01 4.28 10.34
N GLU A 141 2.26 2.97 10.19
CA GLU A 141 1.31 1.90 10.52
C GLU A 141 -0.06 2.00 9.83
N ARG A 142 -0.11 2.40 8.55
CA ARG A 142 -1.35 2.32 7.76
C ARG A 142 -1.58 0.90 7.28
N ASP A 143 -2.75 0.35 7.58
CA ASP A 143 -3.08 -1.07 7.31
C ASP A 143 -3.89 -1.28 6.06
N ALA A 144 -4.47 -0.23 5.49
CA ALA A 144 -5.25 -0.31 4.27
C ALA A 144 -5.06 0.91 3.38
N VAL A 145 -5.22 0.73 2.07
CA VAL A 145 -5.04 1.79 1.07
C VAL A 145 -6.27 1.86 0.15
N LEU A 146 -6.83 3.07 -0.02
CA LEU A 146 -7.72 3.40 -1.12
C LEU A 146 -6.93 4.23 -2.13
N GLY A 147 -6.63 3.64 -3.30
CA GLY A 147 -5.81 4.26 -4.33
C GLY A 147 -6.63 4.72 -5.53
N VAL A 148 -6.40 5.95 -5.99
CA VAL A 148 -6.92 6.47 -7.26
C VAL A 148 -5.77 6.62 -8.23
N ALA A 149 -5.83 5.99 -9.41
CA ALA A 149 -4.77 6.11 -10.41
C ALA A 149 -5.25 5.64 -11.80
N CYS A 150 -4.45 5.88 -12.84
CA CYS A 150 -4.70 5.29 -14.15
C CYS A 150 -4.51 3.76 -14.12
N LEU A 151 -5.18 3.04 -15.04
CA LEU A 151 -5.12 1.56 -15.09
C LEU A 151 -3.69 1.01 -15.17
N ASP A 152 -2.80 1.69 -15.90
CA ASP A 152 -1.41 1.24 -16.01
C ASP A 152 -0.64 1.35 -14.68
N SER A 153 -0.89 2.40 -13.91
CA SER A 153 -0.31 2.55 -12.56
C SER A 153 -0.89 1.54 -11.58
N LEU A 154 -2.21 1.31 -11.63
CA LEU A 154 -2.87 0.31 -10.78
C LEU A 154 -2.33 -1.08 -11.04
N GLU A 155 -2.18 -1.50 -12.29
CA GLU A 155 -1.61 -2.82 -12.62
C GLU A 155 -0.17 -3.01 -12.16
N LYS A 156 0.67 -1.97 -12.25
CA LYS A 156 2.03 -2.01 -11.72
C LYS A 156 2.07 -2.09 -10.20
N SER A 157 1.10 -1.49 -9.53
CA SER A 157 1.01 -1.47 -8.08
C SER A 157 0.41 -2.76 -7.52
N PHE A 158 -0.55 -3.38 -8.22
CA PHE A 158 -1.22 -4.60 -7.78
C PHE A 158 -0.27 -5.73 -7.45
N SER A 159 0.73 -6.01 -8.30
CA SER A 159 1.67 -7.09 -8.04
C SER A 159 2.39 -6.95 -6.69
N ARG A 160 2.67 -5.72 -6.25
CA ARG A 160 3.39 -5.48 -5.00
C ARG A 160 2.50 -5.46 -3.77
N VAL A 161 1.34 -4.81 -3.86
CA VAL A 161 0.41 -4.65 -2.73
C VAL A 161 -0.31 -5.96 -2.45
N VAL A 162 -0.69 -6.70 -3.50
CA VAL A 162 -1.31 -8.03 -3.40
C VAL A 162 -0.35 -9.04 -2.77
N GLU A 163 0.92 -9.07 -3.21
CA GLU A 163 1.95 -9.98 -2.67
C GLU A 163 2.17 -9.77 -1.15
N LEU A 164 2.00 -8.55 -0.67
CA LEU A 164 2.15 -8.21 0.74
C LEU A 164 0.89 -8.49 1.57
N GLY A 165 -0.22 -8.80 0.93
CA GLY A 165 -1.50 -9.05 1.60
C GLY A 165 -2.05 -7.80 2.33
N ILE A 166 -1.85 -6.61 1.77
CA ILE A 166 -2.37 -5.36 2.32
C ILE A 166 -3.78 -5.13 1.77
N PRO A 167 -4.81 -4.97 2.63
CA PRO A 167 -6.15 -4.60 2.19
C PRO A 167 -6.13 -3.31 1.37
N HIS A 168 -6.64 -3.38 0.13
CA HIS A 168 -6.65 -2.21 -0.73
C HIS A 168 -7.82 -2.19 -1.69
N LEU A 169 -8.33 -0.99 -1.93
CA LEU A 169 -9.32 -0.71 -2.96
C LEU A 169 -8.72 0.27 -3.97
N ALA A 170 -9.19 0.20 -5.19
CA ALA A 170 -8.69 1.06 -6.25
C ALA A 170 -9.83 1.64 -7.10
N VAL A 171 -9.72 2.91 -7.46
CA VAL A 171 -10.64 3.58 -8.37
C VAL A 171 -9.85 4.05 -9.59
N PRO A 172 -10.11 3.49 -10.79
CA PRO A 172 -9.44 3.92 -11.99
C PRO A 172 -9.85 5.34 -12.40
N LEU A 173 -8.89 6.11 -12.91
CA LEU A 173 -9.19 7.37 -13.61
C LEU A 173 -10.00 7.07 -14.86
N LEU A 174 -10.99 7.92 -15.16
CA LEU A 174 -11.90 7.79 -16.29
C LEU A 174 -11.26 8.20 -17.63
N SER A 175 -10.22 9.02 -17.57
CA SER A 175 -9.50 9.51 -18.74
C SER A 175 -8.02 9.12 -18.68
N ASN A 176 -7.44 8.89 -19.85
CA ASN A 176 -6.00 8.76 -19.99
C ASN A 176 -5.36 10.15 -20.07
N GLY A 177 -4.20 10.30 -19.47
CA GLY A 177 -3.45 11.56 -19.47
C GLY A 177 -2.76 11.81 -18.13
N CYS A 178 -1.89 12.83 -18.11
CA CYS A 178 -1.12 13.23 -16.93
C CYS A 178 -1.54 14.60 -16.36
N ALA A 179 -2.63 15.17 -16.85
CA ALA A 179 -3.20 16.42 -16.38
C ALA A 179 -4.73 16.44 -16.58
N HIS A 180 -5.44 17.17 -15.72
CA HIS A 180 -6.90 17.36 -15.76
C HIS A 180 -7.70 16.05 -15.83
N THR A 181 -7.19 14.97 -15.23
CA THR A 181 -7.87 13.69 -15.23
C THR A 181 -9.04 13.67 -14.26
N GLN A 182 -10.02 12.83 -14.54
CA GLN A 182 -11.22 12.68 -13.73
C GLN A 182 -11.34 11.29 -13.15
N ALA A 183 -11.96 11.19 -11.99
CA ALA A 183 -12.29 9.93 -11.32
C ALA A 183 -13.77 9.91 -10.96
N GLU A 184 -14.31 8.73 -10.65
CA GLU A 184 -15.66 8.58 -10.11
C GLU A 184 -15.71 9.03 -8.64
N THR A 185 -15.81 10.35 -8.41
CA THR A 185 -15.79 10.93 -7.05
C THR A 185 -16.89 10.39 -6.15
N GLY A 186 -18.07 10.08 -6.72
CA GLY A 186 -19.18 9.45 -5.99
C GLY A 186 -18.81 8.06 -5.47
N ILE A 187 -18.12 7.24 -6.28
CA ILE A 187 -17.63 5.91 -5.86
C ILE A 187 -16.54 6.05 -4.80
N ILE A 188 -15.59 6.99 -4.98
CA ILE A 188 -14.57 7.24 -3.96
C ILE A 188 -15.22 7.62 -2.63
N GLY A 189 -16.21 8.54 -2.64
CA GLY A 189 -16.94 8.96 -1.45
C GLY A 189 -17.75 7.83 -0.77
N GLN A 190 -18.25 6.87 -1.53
CA GLN A 190 -18.88 5.66 -1.00
C GLN A 190 -17.85 4.76 -0.32
N LEU A 191 -16.75 4.42 -1.01
CA LEU A 191 -15.69 3.56 -0.49
C LEU A 191 -15.00 4.13 0.76
N LEU A 192 -14.87 5.45 0.85
CA LEU A 192 -14.33 6.12 2.04
C LEU A 192 -15.16 5.83 3.29
N LYS A 193 -16.49 5.76 3.16
CA LYS A 193 -17.44 5.59 4.28
C LYS A 193 -17.67 4.13 4.66
N GLU A 194 -17.21 3.19 3.85
CA GLU A 194 -17.40 1.78 4.16
C GLU A 194 -16.73 1.38 5.47
N HIS A 195 -17.52 0.77 6.35
CA HIS A 195 -17.06 0.28 7.64
C HIS A 195 -17.80 -1.02 7.98
N ALA A 196 -17.04 -2.00 8.43
CA ALA A 196 -17.58 -3.28 8.91
C ALA A 196 -17.00 -3.62 10.29
N SER A 197 -17.82 -4.25 11.13
CA SER A 197 -17.38 -4.74 12.44
C SER A 197 -16.81 -6.16 12.40
N SER A 198 -16.99 -6.88 11.28
CA SER A 198 -16.48 -8.25 11.11
C SER A 198 -15.09 -8.23 10.48
N THR A 199 -14.18 -9.03 11.03
CA THR A 199 -12.83 -9.21 10.48
C THR A 199 -12.78 -10.45 9.60
N VAL A 200 -12.44 -10.28 8.33
CA VAL A 200 -12.01 -11.38 7.46
C VAL A 200 -10.51 -11.55 7.64
N SER A 201 -10.09 -12.74 8.02
CA SER A 201 -8.66 -13.06 8.17
C SER A 201 -8.06 -13.39 6.81
N THR A 202 -7.51 -12.38 6.14
CA THR A 202 -6.67 -12.58 4.94
C THR A 202 -5.20 -12.57 5.34
N GLN A 203 -4.43 -13.47 4.73
CA GLN A 203 -2.99 -13.55 4.97
C GLN A 203 -2.31 -12.22 4.62
N THR A 204 -1.58 -11.64 5.58
CA THR A 204 -0.78 -10.43 5.39
C THR A 204 0.64 -10.63 5.89
N TYR A 205 1.61 -10.09 5.15
CA TYR A 205 3.02 -10.05 5.55
C TYR A 205 3.43 -8.69 6.16
N LEU A 206 2.46 -7.80 6.34
CA LEU A 206 2.69 -6.44 6.83
C LEU A 206 3.38 -6.40 8.21
N PRO A 207 3.00 -7.20 9.22
CA PRO A 207 3.70 -7.22 10.51
C PRO A 207 5.18 -7.62 10.37
N LEU A 208 5.48 -8.57 9.49
CA LEU A 208 6.85 -9.04 9.25
C LEU A 208 7.70 -7.98 8.54
N LEU A 209 7.11 -7.25 7.59
CA LEU A 209 7.75 -6.14 6.90
C LEU A 209 8.06 -4.97 7.82
N ARG A 210 7.12 -4.63 8.71
CA ARG A 210 7.33 -3.60 9.75
C ARG A 210 8.46 -3.98 10.68
N GLU A 211 8.51 -5.23 11.12
CA GLU A 211 9.61 -5.71 11.95
C GLU A 211 10.95 -5.66 11.20
N ALA A 212 11.00 -6.07 9.94
CA ALA A 212 12.19 -5.95 9.10
C ALA A 212 12.65 -4.49 8.94
N ARG A 213 11.70 -3.56 8.85
CA ARG A 213 11.97 -2.12 8.80
C ARG A 213 12.53 -1.63 10.13
N ARG A 214 11.90 -2.00 11.24
CA ARG A 214 12.31 -1.64 12.61
C ARG A 214 13.72 -2.13 12.95
N LEU A 215 14.05 -3.38 12.60
CA LEU A 215 15.39 -3.94 12.81
C LEU A 215 16.49 -3.17 12.08
N GLY A 216 16.15 -2.48 11.00
CA GLY A 216 17.06 -1.59 10.29
C GLY A 216 17.08 -0.15 10.80
N SER A 217 16.35 0.19 11.86
CA SER A 217 16.41 1.53 12.45
C SER A 217 17.74 1.76 13.18
N THR A 218 18.14 3.02 13.29
CA THR A 218 19.40 3.40 13.98
C THR A 218 19.42 2.91 15.43
N GLU A 219 18.29 3.00 16.12
CA GLU A 219 18.13 2.58 17.50
C GLU A 219 18.35 1.08 17.65
N MET A 220 17.68 0.29 16.82
CA MET A 220 17.78 -1.17 16.85
C MET A 220 19.16 -1.66 16.39
N LEU A 221 19.77 -1.01 15.39
CA LEU A 221 21.13 -1.33 14.97
C LEU A 221 22.14 -1.06 16.10
N ARG A 222 21.98 0.03 16.86
CA ARG A 222 22.80 0.30 18.06
C ARG A 222 22.65 -0.81 19.08
N GLU A 223 21.45 -1.19 19.42
CA GLU A 223 21.15 -2.24 20.40
C GLU A 223 21.73 -3.60 19.97
N LEU A 224 21.49 -4.01 18.72
CA LEU A 224 21.94 -5.30 18.20
C LEU A 224 23.45 -5.39 18.02
N LEU A 225 24.10 -4.30 17.64
CA LEU A 225 25.54 -4.28 17.36
C LEU A 225 26.40 -3.93 18.60
N ALA A 226 25.82 -3.30 19.62
CA ALA A 226 26.53 -2.88 20.82
C ALA A 226 27.41 -3.98 21.48
N PRO A 227 27.00 -5.25 21.55
CA PRO A 227 27.83 -6.32 22.11
C PRO A 227 29.08 -6.67 21.28
N TYR A 228 29.08 -6.30 20.00
CA TYR A 228 30.07 -6.74 19.01
C TYR A 228 31.02 -5.63 18.54
N MET A 229 30.79 -4.39 19.00
CA MET A 229 31.44 -3.22 18.46
C MET A 229 32.02 -2.34 19.55
N ASP A 230 33.21 -1.79 19.32
CA ASP A 230 33.80 -0.81 20.22
C ASP A 230 32.93 0.44 20.36
N ARG A 231 32.95 1.05 21.58
CA ARG A 231 32.06 2.18 21.95
C ARG A 231 32.07 3.38 21.04
N GLY A 232 33.07 3.53 20.17
CA GLY A 232 33.21 4.64 19.22
C GLY A 232 32.45 4.53 17.91
N LEU A 233 31.73 3.41 17.66
CA LEU A 233 31.11 3.15 16.37
C LEU A 233 29.96 4.12 16.02
N PHE A 234 29.16 4.46 17.01
CA PHE A 234 28.00 5.34 16.84
C PHE A 234 28.30 6.81 17.13
N ASP A 235 29.46 7.07 17.73
CA ASP A 235 29.92 8.40 18.11
C ASP A 235 31.45 8.48 17.87
N PRO A 236 31.89 8.46 16.61
CA PRO A 236 33.31 8.55 16.28
C PRO A 236 33.78 9.96 16.66
N GLY A 237 34.58 10.05 17.72
CA GLY A 237 35.31 11.29 18.05
C GLY A 237 36.20 11.73 16.88
N GLU A 238 36.63 13.00 16.89
CA GLU A 238 37.43 13.63 15.80
C GLU A 238 38.71 12.86 15.41
N ASP A 239 39.25 12.03 16.30
CA ASP A 239 40.50 11.26 16.11
C ASP A 239 40.30 9.79 15.76
N GLY A 240 39.11 9.43 15.25
CA GLY A 240 38.76 8.02 14.96
C GLY A 240 39.70 7.32 13.99
N ALA A 241 40.33 6.23 14.43
CA ALA A 241 41.12 5.32 13.60
C ALA A 241 40.37 4.89 12.32
N SER A 242 41.08 4.53 11.25
CA SER A 242 40.52 4.12 9.96
C SER A 242 39.42 3.05 10.08
N ARG A 243 39.55 2.16 11.07
CA ARG A 243 38.55 1.11 11.38
C ARG A 243 37.21 1.72 11.82
N ALA A 244 37.24 2.70 12.74
CA ALA A 244 36.03 3.38 13.22
C ALA A 244 35.29 4.11 12.07
N LYS A 245 36.02 4.66 11.10
CA LYS A 245 35.44 5.28 9.89
C LYS A 245 34.76 4.26 9.01
N THR A 246 35.37 3.09 8.80
CA THR A 246 34.80 2.01 7.99
C THR A 246 33.55 1.45 8.64
N GLU A 247 33.55 1.26 9.94
CA GLU A 247 32.42 0.80 10.73
C GLU A 247 31.28 1.83 10.71
N ALA A 248 31.58 3.12 10.86
CA ALA A 248 30.61 4.20 10.74
C ALA A 248 29.95 4.23 9.34
N LEU A 249 30.74 4.10 8.25
CA LEU A 249 30.24 4.00 6.90
C LEU A 249 29.31 2.79 6.71
N ALA A 250 29.64 1.63 7.28
CA ALA A 250 28.81 0.44 7.22
C ALA A 250 27.47 0.64 7.93
N VAL A 251 27.49 1.27 9.10
CA VAL A 251 26.25 1.61 9.84
C VAL A 251 25.42 2.63 9.08
N ASP A 252 26.04 3.68 8.53
CA ASP A 252 25.33 4.67 7.72
C ASP A 252 24.69 4.03 6.49
N TRP A 253 25.39 3.11 5.84
CA TRP A 253 24.85 2.35 4.73
C TRP A 253 23.63 1.50 5.14
N LEU A 254 23.67 0.90 6.33
CA LEU A 254 22.52 0.18 6.90
C LEU A 254 21.36 1.12 7.24
N LYS A 255 21.64 2.35 7.69
CA LYS A 255 20.64 3.38 8.00
C LYS A 255 19.95 3.93 6.74
N GLU A 256 20.68 4.13 5.63
CA GLU A 256 20.16 4.66 4.37
C GLU A 256 18.92 3.91 3.87
N GLY A 257 18.65 2.75 4.38
CA GLY A 257 17.38 2.08 4.28
C GLY A 257 17.21 1.24 3.03
N GLY A 258 16.37 1.67 2.13
CA GLY A 258 15.86 0.89 1.02
C GLY A 258 14.63 0.05 1.42
N LYS A 259 14.20 -0.83 0.54
CA LYS A 259 12.95 -1.61 0.67
C LYS A 259 12.98 -2.69 1.76
N ARG A 260 14.10 -2.89 2.44
CA ARG A 260 14.31 -3.89 3.51
C ARG A 260 13.88 -5.32 3.15
N PHE A 261 13.89 -5.66 1.88
CA PHE A 261 13.42 -6.96 1.39
C PHE A 261 14.30 -8.13 1.87
N ARG A 262 15.63 -7.95 1.94
CA ARG A 262 16.53 -8.98 2.46
C ARG A 262 16.28 -9.30 3.94
N PRO A 263 16.24 -8.31 4.85
CA PRO A 263 15.82 -8.55 6.25
C PRO A 263 14.46 -9.22 6.35
N PHE A 264 13.48 -8.80 5.54
CA PHE A 264 12.17 -9.43 5.49
C PHE A 264 12.24 -10.92 5.16
N VAL A 265 12.95 -11.30 4.09
CA VAL A 265 13.10 -12.72 3.69
C VAL A 265 13.81 -13.53 4.78
N THR A 266 14.84 -12.96 5.41
CA THR A 266 15.56 -13.62 6.51
C THR A 266 14.64 -13.87 7.70
N LEU A 267 13.85 -12.88 8.12
CA LEU A 267 12.87 -13.04 9.19
C LEU A 267 11.78 -14.04 8.83
N ALA A 268 11.29 -14.01 7.59
CA ALA A 268 10.29 -14.95 7.11
C ALA A 268 10.81 -16.40 7.15
N ALA A 269 12.01 -16.63 6.64
CA ALA A 269 12.65 -17.94 6.67
C ALA A 269 12.88 -18.44 8.11
N TYR A 270 13.36 -17.57 8.98
CA TYR A 270 13.55 -17.90 10.40
C TYR A 270 12.22 -18.26 11.08
N ALA A 271 11.18 -17.43 10.88
CA ALA A 271 9.86 -17.65 11.46
C ALA A 271 9.27 -19.01 11.01
N VAL A 272 9.38 -19.32 9.72
CA VAL A 272 8.89 -20.60 9.18
C VAL A 272 9.69 -21.78 9.71
N ALA A 273 11.03 -21.68 9.74
CA ALA A 273 11.88 -22.76 10.21
C ALA A 273 11.64 -23.09 11.70
N ARG A 274 11.39 -22.08 12.53
CA ARG A 274 11.24 -22.24 13.97
C ARG A 274 9.81 -22.52 14.42
N HIS A 275 8.82 -21.97 13.77
CA HIS A 275 7.42 -21.97 14.22
C HIS A 275 6.42 -22.50 13.18
N GLY A 276 6.90 -22.93 12.00
CA GLY A 276 6.07 -23.38 10.89
C GLY A 276 5.42 -22.22 10.11
N LYS A 277 4.77 -22.56 9.00
CA LYS A 277 4.18 -21.58 8.06
C LYS A 277 3.13 -20.67 8.73
N ALA A 278 2.42 -21.14 9.73
CA ALA A 278 1.41 -20.35 10.45
C ALA A 278 2.00 -19.13 11.18
N ALA A 279 3.30 -19.12 11.46
CA ALA A 279 3.97 -17.99 12.11
C ALA A 279 4.00 -16.72 11.23
N LEU A 280 3.91 -16.87 9.90
CA LEU A 280 3.87 -15.74 8.98
C LEU A 280 2.54 -14.96 9.05
N LEU A 281 1.51 -15.55 9.64
CA LEU A 281 0.15 -15.02 9.71
C LEU A 281 -0.17 -14.36 11.06
N GLN A 282 0.71 -14.50 12.04
CA GLN A 282 0.50 -14.01 13.40
C GLN A 282 1.29 -12.72 13.64
N PRO A 283 0.83 -11.86 14.55
CA PRO A 283 1.64 -10.75 15.05
C PRO A 283 2.99 -11.27 15.53
N ILE A 284 4.05 -10.59 15.14
CA ILE A 284 5.40 -10.96 15.55
C ILE A 284 5.58 -10.51 16.99
N HIS A 285 5.59 -11.47 17.92
CA HIS A 285 5.99 -11.21 19.29
C HIS A 285 7.52 -11.20 19.37
N ARG A 286 8.12 -10.10 19.83
CA ARG A 286 9.59 -9.90 19.97
C ARG A 286 10.27 -11.07 20.66
N GLU A 287 9.64 -11.62 21.70
CA GLU A 287 10.13 -12.75 22.47
C GLU A 287 10.34 -14.02 21.63
N ARG A 288 9.55 -14.21 20.57
CA ARG A 288 9.69 -15.37 19.67
C ARG A 288 10.95 -15.34 18.82
N PHE A 289 11.53 -14.17 18.60
CA PHE A 289 12.76 -14.00 17.82
C PHE A 289 14.03 -13.94 18.69
N GLY A 290 13.91 -14.18 20.01
CA GLY A 290 15.05 -14.07 20.94
C GLY A 290 15.54 -12.63 21.11
N LEU A 291 14.83 -11.66 20.59
CA LEU A 291 15.09 -10.23 20.76
C LEU A 291 14.51 -9.84 22.12
N ARG A 292 15.33 -9.88 23.15
CA ARG A 292 14.94 -9.43 24.49
C ARG A 292 14.59 -7.95 24.42
N ALA A 293 13.45 -7.58 24.98
CA ALA A 293 13.19 -6.20 25.35
C ALA A 293 14.23 -5.84 26.42
N GLY A 294 15.09 -4.84 26.14
CA GLY A 294 15.94 -4.25 27.14
C GLY A 294 15.12 -3.45 28.14
#